data_dd97192893c5b6bcf9764457ec8e30da
#
_entry.id   dd97192893c5b6bcf9764457ec8e30da
#
_cell.length_a   1.000
_cell.length_b   1.000
_cell.length_c   1.000
_cell.angle_alpha   90.00
_cell.angle_beta   90.00
_cell.angle_gamma   90.00
#
_symmetry.space_group_name_H-M   'P 1'
#
loop_
_entity.id
_entity.type
_entity.pdbx_description
1 polymer ?
#
loop_
_entity_poly.entity_id
_entity_poly.type
_entity_poly.pdbx_seq_one_letter_code
_entity_poly.pdbx_strand_id
1 'polypeptide(L)'
;MKKALLTLFLALTSCICAMAQRPFEGHFFCKELGVNLYINLYEETLTAPGFSFLGKMHGYMKDGIYGTWMITKCHIDGSCAHIRFSNDIGSDTQDVELKIKDDNTYDYHAIGGNAVRKAMGRKLVKVSGDMTFVRVK
;
A
#
# COMPACT_ATOMS: atom_id res chain seq x y z
N MET A 1 -42.65 16.49 -14.42
CA MET A 1 -42.08 15.24 -14.93
C MET A 1 -40.61 15.40 -15.38
N LYS A 2 -40.27 16.39 -16.17
CA LYS A 2 -38.88 16.60 -16.63
C LYS A 2 -37.89 16.88 -15.50
N LYS A 3 -38.31 17.59 -14.45
CA LYS A 3 -37.45 17.90 -13.28
C LYS A 3 -37.11 16.68 -12.44
N ALA A 4 -38.03 15.75 -12.29
CA ALA A 4 -37.82 14.52 -11.53
C ALA A 4 -36.83 13.53 -12.22
N LEU A 5 -36.89 13.44 -13.55
CA LEU A 5 -35.98 12.65 -14.36
C LEU A 5 -34.53 13.18 -14.31
N LEU A 6 -34.38 14.51 -14.32
CA LEU A 6 -33.06 15.15 -14.25
C LEU A 6 -32.41 14.94 -12.88
N THR A 7 -33.19 15.01 -11.82
CA THR A 7 -32.70 14.78 -10.44
C THR A 7 -32.27 13.35 -10.24
N LEU A 8 -32.99 12.38 -10.79
CA LEU A 8 -32.66 10.96 -10.72
C LEU A 8 -31.35 10.66 -11.46
N PHE A 9 -31.14 11.27 -12.61
CA PHE A 9 -29.91 11.09 -13.40
C PHE A 9 -28.67 11.63 -12.68
N LEU A 10 -28.80 12.81 -12.03
CA LEU A 10 -27.73 13.39 -11.22
C LEU A 10 -27.36 12.56 -10.02
N ALA A 11 -28.33 11.96 -9.33
CA ALA A 11 -28.11 11.07 -8.19
C ALA A 11 -27.36 9.81 -8.60
N LEU A 12 -27.70 9.21 -9.72
CA LEU A 12 -27.00 8.03 -10.26
C LEU A 12 -25.54 8.32 -10.61
N THR A 13 -25.26 9.48 -11.21
CA THR A 13 -23.91 9.89 -11.57
C THR A 13 -23.03 10.10 -10.33
N SER A 14 -23.60 10.69 -9.28
CA SER A 14 -22.90 10.89 -8.01
C SER A 14 -22.54 9.57 -7.33
N CYS A 15 -23.42 8.57 -7.36
CA CYS A 15 -23.15 7.24 -6.80
C CYS A 15 -22.02 6.52 -7.53
N ILE A 16 -21.93 6.61 -8.85
CA ILE A 16 -20.87 5.99 -9.64
C ILE A 16 -19.50 6.60 -9.30
N CYS A 17 -19.42 7.92 -9.13
CA CYS A 17 -18.20 8.60 -8.74
C CYS A 17 -17.74 8.20 -7.32
N ALA A 18 -18.67 8.03 -6.38
CA ALA A 18 -18.35 7.63 -5.01
C ALA A 18 -17.79 6.22 -4.91
N MET A 19 -18.20 5.30 -5.80
CA MET A 19 -17.73 3.90 -5.79
C MET A 19 -16.33 3.72 -6.38
N ALA A 20 -15.80 4.72 -7.10
CA ALA A 20 -14.51 4.63 -7.79
C ALA A 20 -13.31 5.07 -6.94
N GLN A 21 -13.53 5.56 -5.70
CA GLN A 21 -12.47 6.18 -4.90
C GLN A 21 -12.02 5.31 -3.74
N ARG A 22 -11.08 4.40 -4.04
CA ARG A 22 -10.35 3.64 -3.02
C ARG A 22 -8.85 3.76 -3.32
N PRO A 23 -8.24 4.93 -3.05
CA PRO A 23 -6.85 5.18 -3.43
C PRO A 23 -5.85 4.26 -2.71
N PHE A 24 -6.16 3.79 -1.49
CA PHE A 24 -5.27 2.89 -0.76
C PHE A 24 -5.64 1.42 -0.95
N GLU A 25 -6.06 1.06 -2.15
CA GLU A 25 -6.27 -0.32 -2.58
C GLU A 25 -5.68 -0.52 -3.96
N GLY A 26 -4.84 -1.54 -4.10
CA GLY A 26 -4.26 -1.91 -5.39
C GLY A 26 -2.86 -2.47 -5.29
N HIS A 27 -2.25 -2.59 -6.46
CA HIS A 27 -0.87 -3.02 -6.64
C HIS A 27 -0.03 -1.84 -7.11
N PHE A 28 1.08 -1.62 -6.44
CA PHE A 28 2.00 -0.51 -6.70
C PHE A 28 3.42 -1.03 -6.86
N PHE A 29 4.21 -0.35 -7.68
CA PHE A 29 5.57 -0.75 -7.99
C PHE A 29 6.56 0.40 -7.82
N CYS A 30 7.67 0.11 -7.14
CA CYS A 30 8.81 1.02 -7.04
C CYS A 30 9.86 0.62 -8.06
N LYS A 31 9.98 1.38 -9.13
CA LYS A 31 10.86 1.08 -10.27
C LYS A 31 12.35 1.06 -9.87
N GLU A 32 12.76 1.94 -8.99
CA GLU A 32 14.17 2.08 -8.60
C GLU A 32 14.71 0.82 -7.90
N LEU A 33 13.89 0.18 -7.08
CA LEU A 33 14.29 -0.97 -6.29
C LEU A 33 13.66 -2.28 -6.74
N GLY A 34 12.65 -2.22 -7.59
CA GLY A 34 11.90 -3.40 -8.02
C GLY A 34 10.95 -3.94 -6.96
N VAL A 35 10.51 -3.12 -6.03
CA VAL A 35 9.61 -3.51 -4.94
C VAL A 35 8.17 -3.47 -5.38
N ASN A 36 7.42 -4.54 -5.10
CA ASN A 36 5.99 -4.61 -5.29
C ASN A 36 5.28 -4.42 -3.95
N LEU A 37 4.28 -3.55 -3.94
CA LEU A 37 3.43 -3.27 -2.79
C LEU A 37 1.98 -3.59 -3.15
N TYR A 38 1.37 -4.47 -2.37
CA TYR A 38 -0.04 -4.86 -2.52
C TYR A 38 -0.79 -4.43 -1.26
N ILE A 39 -1.79 -3.59 -1.42
CA ILE A 39 -2.53 -3.05 -0.28
C ILE A 39 -4.05 -3.06 -0.50
N ASN A 40 -4.76 -3.22 0.60
CA ASN A 40 -6.15 -2.84 0.79
C ASN A 40 -6.24 -2.34 2.23
N LEU A 41 -6.03 -1.05 2.43
CA LEU A 41 -6.00 -0.49 3.78
C LEU A 41 -7.38 -0.33 4.39
N TYR A 42 -8.44 -0.60 3.62
CA TYR A 42 -9.83 -0.52 4.07
C TYR A 42 -10.29 -1.83 4.69
N GLU A 43 -9.79 -2.96 4.19
CA GLU A 43 -10.23 -4.31 4.60
C GLU A 43 -9.07 -5.29 4.58
N GLU A 44 -9.07 -6.24 5.49
CA GLU A 44 -8.08 -7.33 5.52
C GLU A 44 -8.49 -8.42 4.51
N THR A 45 -8.12 -8.24 3.25
CA THR A 45 -8.52 -9.14 2.15
C THR A 45 -7.35 -9.82 1.44
N LEU A 46 -6.11 -9.45 1.77
CA LEU A 46 -4.92 -9.94 1.06
C LEU A 46 -4.21 -11.04 1.83
N THR A 47 -3.72 -12.02 1.08
CA THR A 47 -2.91 -13.12 1.62
C THR A 47 -1.51 -13.02 1.03
N ALA A 48 -0.50 -12.92 1.88
CA ALA A 48 0.89 -12.89 1.44
C ALA A 48 1.31 -14.27 0.90
N PRO A 49 1.87 -14.33 -0.32
CA PRO A 49 2.33 -15.59 -0.90
C PRO A 49 3.35 -16.29 -0.01
N GLY A 50 3.15 -17.58 0.26
CA GLY A 50 3.99 -18.35 1.16
C GLY A 50 3.66 -18.21 2.65
N PHE A 51 2.74 -17.29 2.99
CA PHE A 51 2.38 -16.98 4.37
C PHE A 51 0.86 -17.07 4.61
N SER A 52 0.19 -17.97 3.90
CA SER A 52 -1.26 -18.14 4.01
C SER A 52 -1.72 -18.52 5.42
N PHE A 53 -0.85 -19.17 6.20
CA PHE A 53 -1.14 -19.52 7.59
C PHE A 53 -1.28 -18.31 8.52
N LEU A 54 -0.81 -17.13 8.10
CA LEU A 54 -1.00 -15.88 8.84
C LEU A 54 -2.36 -15.26 8.60
N GLY A 55 -3.14 -15.79 7.64
CA GLY A 55 -4.49 -15.30 7.33
C GLY A 55 -4.50 -14.06 6.46
N LYS A 56 -5.66 -13.41 6.43
CA LYS A 56 -5.87 -12.19 5.65
C LYS A 56 -5.26 -10.98 6.36
N MET A 57 -4.73 -10.06 5.57
CA MET A 57 -4.09 -8.84 6.06
C MET A 57 -4.38 -7.66 5.15
N HIS A 58 -3.98 -6.46 5.59
CA HIS A 58 -4.16 -5.23 4.82
C HIS A 58 -3.18 -5.10 3.63
N GLY A 59 -2.11 -5.86 3.64
CA GLY A 59 -1.18 -5.84 2.53
C GLY A 59 0.23 -6.29 2.91
N TYR A 60 1.07 -6.29 1.89
CA TYR A 60 2.47 -6.70 2.03
C TYR A 60 3.30 -6.09 0.91
N MET A 61 4.61 -6.01 1.13
CA MET A 61 5.57 -5.65 0.08
C MET A 61 6.64 -6.72 -0.02
N LYS A 62 7.10 -6.94 -1.23
CA LYS A 62 8.10 -7.95 -1.56
C LYS A 62 8.82 -7.60 -2.85
N ASP A 63 9.79 -8.39 -3.21
CA ASP A 63 10.67 -8.25 -4.37
C ASP A 63 11.57 -7.02 -4.24
N GLY A 64 12.78 -7.12 -4.72
CA GLY A 64 13.77 -6.06 -4.64
C GLY A 64 14.28 -5.76 -3.24
N ILE A 65 13.68 -6.36 -2.22
CA ILE A 65 14.07 -6.27 -0.81
C ILE A 65 14.24 -7.69 -0.25
N TYR A 66 14.90 -7.79 0.89
CA TYR A 66 15.08 -9.07 1.57
C TYR A 66 13.83 -9.42 2.37
N GLY A 67 13.23 -10.57 2.01
CA GLY A 67 12.03 -11.08 2.67
C GLY A 67 10.74 -10.38 2.22
N THR A 68 9.66 -10.75 2.90
CA THR A 68 8.34 -10.17 2.70
C THR A 68 7.99 -9.35 3.95
N TRP A 69 7.55 -8.12 3.73
CA TRP A 69 7.14 -7.23 4.82
C TRP A 69 5.64 -7.09 4.77
N MET A 70 4.99 -7.40 5.89
CA MET A 70 3.53 -7.49 5.99
C MET A 70 2.98 -6.36 6.86
N ILE A 71 1.82 -5.86 6.50
CA ILE A 71 1.15 -4.79 7.25
C ILE A 71 0.50 -5.39 8.50
N THR A 72 0.95 -4.93 9.67
CA THR A 72 0.39 -5.33 10.96
C THR A 72 -0.58 -4.30 11.51
N LYS A 73 -0.46 -3.05 11.08
CA LYS A 73 -1.32 -1.95 11.51
C LYS A 73 -1.35 -0.86 10.45
N CYS A 74 -2.50 -0.25 10.24
CA CYS A 74 -2.62 0.88 9.34
C CYS A 74 -3.72 1.83 9.77
N HIS A 75 -3.59 3.08 9.36
CA HIS A 75 -4.55 4.14 9.64
C HIS A 75 -4.53 5.14 8.48
N ILE A 76 -5.68 5.43 7.91
CA ILE A 76 -5.82 6.40 6.82
C ILE A 76 -6.23 7.75 7.41
N ASP A 77 -5.49 8.79 7.05
CA ASP A 77 -5.77 10.16 7.44
C ASP A 77 -5.73 11.05 6.19
N GLY A 78 -6.89 11.23 5.55
CA GLY A 78 -6.99 11.99 4.31
C GLY A 78 -6.20 11.37 3.16
N SER A 79 -5.23 12.10 2.64
CA SER A 79 -4.36 11.68 1.54
C SER A 79 -3.09 10.96 2.02
N CYS A 80 -2.97 10.70 3.30
CA CYS A 80 -1.84 10.02 3.91
C CYS A 80 -2.30 8.79 4.67
N ALA A 81 -1.57 7.70 4.57
CA ALA A 81 -1.78 6.50 5.38
C ALA A 81 -0.56 6.26 6.26
N HIS A 82 -0.79 5.94 7.52
CA HIS A 82 0.23 5.50 8.45
C HIS A 82 0.21 3.98 8.50
N ILE A 83 1.34 3.35 8.23
CA ILE A 83 1.43 1.89 8.08
C ILE A 83 2.57 1.37 8.94
N ARG A 84 2.32 0.28 9.65
CA ARG A 84 3.39 -0.50 10.29
C ARG A 84 3.57 -1.79 9.53
N PHE A 85 4.77 -1.99 9.05
CA PHE A 85 5.21 -3.25 8.45
C PHE A 85 6.01 -4.07 9.44
N SER A 86 5.90 -5.39 9.35
CA SER A 86 6.78 -6.33 10.03
C SER A 86 7.35 -7.30 9.00
N ASN A 87 8.63 -7.65 9.16
CA ASN A 87 9.25 -8.64 8.28
C ASN A 87 8.69 -10.04 8.55
N ASP A 88 8.98 -10.98 7.66
CA ASP A 88 8.41 -12.32 7.68
C ASP A 88 8.87 -13.19 8.85
N ILE A 89 10.00 -12.85 9.49
CA ILE A 89 10.46 -13.52 10.70
C ILE A 89 10.02 -12.82 11.99
N GLY A 90 9.34 -11.68 11.87
CA GLY A 90 8.78 -10.95 13.02
C GLY A 90 9.79 -10.21 13.89
N SER A 91 11.06 -10.14 13.47
CA SER A 91 12.13 -9.49 14.25
C SER A 91 12.16 -7.97 14.09
N ASP A 92 11.77 -7.48 12.91
CA ASP A 92 11.89 -6.07 12.57
C ASP A 92 10.54 -5.47 12.20
N THR A 93 10.36 -4.22 12.56
CA THR A 93 9.19 -3.41 12.18
C THR A 93 9.64 -2.09 11.59
N GLN A 94 8.85 -1.55 10.67
CA GLN A 94 9.06 -0.22 10.12
C GLN A 94 7.75 0.54 10.09
N ASP A 95 7.76 1.76 10.60
CA ASP A 95 6.64 2.68 10.54
C ASP A 95 6.82 3.62 9.34
N VAL A 96 5.77 3.78 8.57
CA VAL A 96 5.80 4.45 7.26
C VAL A 96 4.61 5.40 7.11
N GLU A 97 4.86 6.50 6.43
CA GLU A 97 3.80 7.34 5.86
C GLU A 97 3.76 7.09 4.35
N LEU A 98 2.59 6.75 3.85
CA LEU A 98 2.31 6.59 2.43
C LEU A 98 1.39 7.71 1.98
N LYS A 99 1.92 8.66 1.20
CA LYS A 99 1.19 9.86 0.78
C LYS A 99 0.85 9.81 -0.69
N ILE A 100 -0.38 10.16 -1.02
CA ILE A 100 -0.82 10.31 -2.40
C ILE A 100 -0.15 11.57 -2.96
N LYS A 101 0.67 11.41 -4.00
CA LYS A 101 1.30 12.52 -4.70
C LYS A 101 0.45 13.00 -5.87
N ASP A 102 -0.04 12.05 -6.67
CA ASP A 102 -1.02 12.28 -7.73
C ASP A 102 -1.86 11.01 -7.90
N ASP A 103 -2.71 10.95 -8.95
CA ASP A 103 -3.68 9.87 -9.14
C ASP A 103 -3.06 8.45 -9.12
N ASN A 104 -1.80 8.32 -9.55
CA ASN A 104 -1.14 7.02 -9.70
C ASN A 104 0.17 6.91 -8.94
N THR A 105 0.65 7.98 -8.31
CA THR A 105 1.96 8.04 -7.67
C THR A 105 1.83 8.29 -6.19
N TYR A 106 2.58 7.51 -5.40
CA TYR A 106 2.55 7.55 -3.94
C TYR A 106 3.97 7.70 -3.41
N ASP A 107 4.16 8.58 -2.45
CA ASP A 107 5.43 8.74 -1.74
C ASP A 107 5.41 7.90 -0.47
N TYR A 108 6.37 7.00 -0.37
CA TYR A 108 6.62 6.16 0.80
C TYR A 108 7.77 6.80 1.58
N HIS A 109 7.53 7.06 2.85
CA HIS A 109 8.54 7.66 3.74
C HIS A 109 8.57 6.92 5.07
N ALA A 110 9.71 6.31 5.39
CA ALA A 110 9.91 5.63 6.67
C ALA A 110 10.10 6.68 7.77
N ILE A 111 9.30 6.57 8.83
CA ILE A 111 9.32 7.52 9.95
C ILE A 111 9.86 6.92 11.25
N GLY A 112 10.05 5.60 11.30
CA GLY A 112 10.60 4.95 12.48
C GLY A 112 10.78 3.46 12.31
N GLY A 113 11.35 2.84 13.32
CA GLY A 113 11.60 1.40 13.32
C GLY A 113 12.89 1.00 12.60
N ASN A 114 12.91 -0.23 12.10
CA ASN A 114 14.07 -0.81 11.46
C ASN A 114 14.09 -0.52 9.95
N ALA A 115 15.27 -0.42 9.38
CA ALA A 115 15.41 -0.26 7.94
C ALA A 115 15.10 -1.56 7.21
N VAL A 116 14.38 -1.45 6.09
CA VAL A 116 14.25 -2.53 5.13
C VAL A 116 15.61 -2.73 4.44
N ARG A 117 15.97 -3.95 4.12
CA ARG A 117 17.26 -4.28 3.53
C ARG A 117 17.08 -5.05 2.23
N LYS A 118 18.12 -5.04 1.41
CA LYS A 118 18.21 -5.85 0.20
C LYS A 118 19.50 -6.65 0.22
N ALA A 119 19.51 -7.82 -0.44
CA ALA A 119 20.71 -8.62 -0.61
C ALA A 119 21.60 -8.03 -1.71
N MET A 120 22.87 -7.81 -1.38
CA MET A 120 23.90 -7.44 -2.34
C MET A 120 25.08 -8.41 -2.16
N GLY A 121 25.12 -9.44 -2.99
CA GLY A 121 26.05 -10.54 -2.80
C GLY A 121 25.76 -11.29 -1.50
N ARG A 122 26.73 -11.34 -0.60
CA ARG A 122 26.60 -12.01 0.71
C ARG A 122 26.20 -11.07 1.84
N LYS A 123 25.90 -9.79 1.53
CA LYS A 123 25.59 -8.78 2.53
C LYS A 123 24.14 -8.31 2.39
N LEU A 124 23.56 -7.92 3.52
CA LEU A 124 22.29 -7.21 3.56
C LEU A 124 22.59 -5.72 3.73
N VAL A 125 22.08 -4.92 2.80
CA VAL A 125 22.32 -3.47 2.75
C VAL A 125 21.01 -2.74 3.00
N LYS A 126 21.05 -1.70 3.82
CA LYS A 126 19.88 -0.86 4.08
C LYS A 126 19.40 -0.18 2.80
N VAL A 127 18.09 -0.22 2.58
CA VAL A 127 17.43 0.53 1.49
C VAL A 127 17.05 1.89 1.99
N SER A 128 16.94 2.85 1.06
CA SER A 128 16.44 4.18 1.40
C SER A 128 15.06 4.08 2.08
N GLY A 129 14.85 4.91 3.09
CA GLY A 129 13.54 5.05 3.72
C GLY A 129 12.53 5.80 2.85
N ASP A 130 12.96 6.33 1.72
CA ASP A 130 12.11 7.05 0.77
C ASP A 130 12.00 6.27 -0.53
N MET A 131 10.77 5.96 -0.91
CA MET A 131 10.47 5.26 -2.16
C MET A 131 9.30 5.93 -2.86
N THR A 132 9.29 5.86 -4.18
CA THR A 132 8.15 6.30 -4.98
C THR A 132 7.50 5.07 -5.60
N PHE A 133 6.22 4.90 -5.32
CA PHE A 133 5.40 3.81 -5.85
C PHE A 133 4.45 4.33 -6.90
N VAL A 134 4.30 3.59 -7.99
CA VAL A 134 3.37 3.91 -9.07
C VAL A 134 2.37 2.77 -9.19
N ARG A 135 1.10 3.12 -9.35
CA ARG A 135 0.02 2.13 -9.51
C ARG A 135 0.24 1.29 -10.76
N VAL A 136 0.17 -0.01 -10.60
CA VAL A 136 0.24 -0.97 -11.70
C VAL A 136 -1.17 -1.16 -12.27
N LYS A 137 -1.28 -1.05 -13.57
CA LYS A 137 -2.56 -1.22 -14.28
C LYS A 137 -2.73 -2.62 -14.82
#